data_15ad4b63b468ca19836b099c4907fba3
#
_entry.id   15ad4b63b468ca19836b099c4907fba3
#
_cell.length_a   1.000
_cell.length_b   1.000
_cell.length_c   1.000
_cell.angle_alpha   90.00
_cell.angle_beta   90.00
_cell.angle_gamma   90.00
#
_symmetry.space_group_name_H-M   'P 1'
#
loop_
_entity.id
_entity.type
_entity.pdbx_description
1 polymer ?
#
loop_
_entity_poly.entity_id
_entity_poly.type
_entity_poly.pdbx_seq_one_letter_code
_entity_poly.pdbx_strand_id
1 'polypeptide(L)'
;SDLGRLTRLYQTFDKNERIKIAEYRYDEAGRLVGKVLHDGKFDCKYDYNIRGWLTEIDEPFMNEKIYYNEDLPEGVEPLYNGNIADVYYSAHDSAHFRLSYDGLNRLTASQQYTRDGVKTAAAEAFTYDKMGNITSIVRSTQNPQPDYINRVQLFYDGNRIIRGEGSPYSGGYNDMVYPNLVGKDVEYEYDPNGNLIKNSDNRISLTTYNLLNLPQTVALSDKSLSVFYYMADGRKIRNATGAYSISTAVPIDSIIKNTDPYISYMSEWNDV
;
A
#
# COMPACT_ATOMS: atom_id res chain seq x y z
N SER A 1 28.43 2.32 -14.21
CA SER A 1 29.68 2.15 -13.44
C SER A 1 30.34 0.82 -13.81
N ASP A 2 31.60 0.67 -13.52
CA ASP A 2 32.37 -0.56 -13.75
C ASP A 2 31.80 -1.79 -13.02
N LEU A 3 30.94 -1.56 -12.05
CA LEU A 3 30.21 -2.57 -11.27
C LEU A 3 28.80 -2.87 -11.80
N GLY A 4 28.48 -2.45 -13.02
CA GLY A 4 27.17 -2.70 -13.64
C GLY A 4 26.00 -1.88 -13.06
N ARG A 5 26.27 -0.87 -12.21
CA ARG A 5 25.19 -0.02 -11.63
C ARG A 5 24.78 1.07 -12.60
N LEU A 6 23.48 1.36 -12.64
CA LEU A 6 22.93 2.45 -13.42
C LEU A 6 23.41 3.80 -12.85
N THR A 7 24.22 4.54 -13.59
CA THR A 7 24.71 5.86 -13.17
C THR A 7 24.01 7.01 -13.86
N ARG A 8 23.47 6.79 -15.07
CA ARG A 8 22.74 7.82 -15.82
C ARG A 8 21.63 7.22 -16.65
N LEU A 9 20.50 7.89 -16.66
CA LEU A 9 19.35 7.59 -17.49
C LEU A 9 19.11 8.74 -18.48
N TYR A 10 18.90 8.40 -19.75
CA TYR A 10 18.64 9.35 -20.80
C TYR A 10 17.39 8.98 -21.59
N GLN A 11 16.74 9.98 -22.14
CA GLN A 11 15.61 9.82 -23.06
C GLN A 11 15.87 10.60 -24.35
N THR A 12 15.43 10.03 -25.47
CA THR A 12 15.51 10.67 -26.79
C THR A 12 14.10 10.61 -27.42
N PHE A 13 13.61 11.76 -27.89
CA PHE A 13 12.35 11.88 -28.62
C PHE A 13 12.63 12.22 -30.08
N ASP A 14 11.99 11.52 -31.03
CA ASP A 14 11.94 11.83 -32.46
C ASP A 14 13.28 12.24 -33.08
N LYS A 15 14.38 11.54 -32.80
CA LYS A 15 15.74 11.85 -33.25
C LYS A 15 16.31 13.19 -32.74
N ASN A 16 15.67 13.81 -31.78
CA ASN A 16 16.16 15.02 -31.13
C ASN A 16 17.30 14.74 -30.16
N GLU A 17 17.82 15.79 -29.55
CA GLU A 17 18.90 15.73 -28.58
C GLU A 17 18.59 14.81 -27.41
N ARG A 18 19.58 14.07 -26.95
CA ARG A 18 19.49 13.13 -25.83
C ARG A 18 19.42 13.91 -24.52
N ILE A 19 18.29 13.84 -23.83
CA ILE A 19 18.05 14.52 -22.54
C ILE A 19 18.42 13.59 -21.39
N LYS A 20 19.25 14.09 -20.45
CA LYS A 20 19.56 13.37 -19.22
C LYS A 20 18.38 13.49 -18.24
N ILE A 21 17.71 12.36 -17.94
CA ILE A 21 16.57 12.31 -17.03
C ILE A 21 17.01 12.16 -15.59
N ALA A 22 18.02 11.31 -15.35
CA ALA A 22 18.52 11.03 -14.01
C ALA A 22 20.01 10.73 -14.02
N GLU A 23 20.65 11.07 -12.90
CA GLU A 23 22.01 10.68 -12.56
C GLU A 23 22.02 10.11 -11.14
N TYR A 24 22.74 9.01 -10.93
CA TYR A 24 22.80 8.28 -9.66
C TYR A 24 24.25 8.26 -9.15
N ARG A 25 24.40 8.53 -7.87
CA ARG A 25 25.69 8.50 -7.17
C ARG A 25 25.68 7.40 -6.12
N TYR A 26 26.77 6.66 -6.04
CA TYR A 26 26.92 5.55 -5.11
C TYR A 26 28.19 5.75 -4.27
N ASP A 27 28.15 5.29 -3.03
CA ASP A 27 29.33 5.21 -2.17
C ASP A 27 30.23 4.00 -2.51
N GLU A 28 31.33 3.85 -1.80
CA GLU A 28 32.28 2.75 -1.97
C GLU A 28 31.64 1.38 -1.64
N ALA A 29 30.68 1.33 -0.71
CA ALA A 29 29.93 0.13 -0.38
C ALA A 29 28.83 -0.18 -1.42
N GLY A 30 28.58 0.73 -2.36
CA GLY A 30 27.60 0.58 -3.42
C GLY A 30 26.18 0.98 -3.06
N ARG A 31 25.98 1.69 -1.99
CA ARG A 31 24.68 2.24 -1.60
C ARG A 31 24.43 3.53 -2.39
N LEU A 32 23.18 3.79 -2.74
CA LEU A 32 22.77 5.01 -3.42
C LEU A 32 22.87 6.19 -2.45
N VAL A 33 23.80 7.12 -2.68
CA VAL A 33 23.98 8.31 -1.84
C VAL A 33 23.49 9.59 -2.50
N GLY A 34 23.04 9.51 -3.75
CA GLY A 34 22.46 10.67 -4.41
C GLY A 34 21.76 10.33 -5.72
N LYS A 35 20.75 11.12 -6.02
CA LYS A 35 19.98 11.03 -7.25
C LYS A 35 19.65 12.44 -7.74
N VAL A 36 20.08 12.75 -8.94
CA VAL A 36 19.83 14.05 -9.58
C VAL A 36 18.85 13.86 -10.71
N LEU A 37 17.75 14.60 -10.70
CA LEU A 37 16.68 14.54 -11.71
C LEU A 37 16.58 15.85 -12.48
N HIS A 38 15.96 15.78 -13.66
CA HIS A 38 15.61 16.93 -14.50
C HIS A 38 16.79 17.88 -14.73
N ASP A 39 17.93 17.32 -15.12
CA ASP A 39 19.16 18.07 -15.44
C ASP A 39 19.67 18.99 -14.30
N GLY A 40 19.61 18.48 -13.06
CA GLY A 40 20.13 19.16 -11.89
C GLY A 40 19.12 19.94 -11.06
N LYS A 41 17.84 19.96 -11.46
CA LYS A 41 16.80 20.70 -10.74
C LYS A 41 16.40 20.07 -9.40
N PHE A 42 16.55 18.75 -9.28
CA PHE A 42 16.23 18.00 -8.07
C PHE A 42 17.45 17.16 -7.69
N ASP A 43 18.15 17.54 -6.64
CA ASP A 43 19.28 16.78 -6.06
C ASP A 43 18.79 16.18 -4.74
N CYS A 44 18.61 14.86 -4.72
CA CYS A 44 18.22 14.08 -3.57
C CYS A 44 19.47 13.41 -2.99
N LYS A 45 19.65 13.44 -1.67
CA LYS A 45 20.76 12.82 -0.96
C LYS A 45 20.24 11.77 0.01
N TYR A 46 21.08 10.76 0.25
CA TYR A 46 20.76 9.63 1.12
C TYR A 46 21.96 9.37 2.01
N ASP A 47 21.74 9.40 3.32
CA ASP A 47 22.77 9.10 4.32
C ASP A 47 22.49 7.77 5.02
N TYR A 48 23.56 7.11 5.45
CA TYR A 48 23.47 5.79 6.07
C TYR A 48 24.41 5.71 7.28
N ASN A 49 23.99 5.00 8.29
CA ASN A 49 24.89 4.68 9.41
C ASN A 49 25.90 3.58 9.03
N ILE A 50 26.80 3.27 9.97
CA ILE A 50 27.85 2.24 9.79
C ILE A 50 27.29 0.84 9.52
N ARG A 51 26.03 0.56 9.89
CA ARG A 51 25.34 -0.72 9.64
C ARG A 51 24.68 -0.77 8.26
N GLY A 52 24.73 0.35 7.51
CA GLY A 52 24.06 0.48 6.21
C GLY A 52 22.56 0.79 6.30
N TRP A 53 22.07 1.17 7.46
CA TRP A 53 20.67 1.61 7.61
C TRP A 53 20.55 3.06 7.16
N LEU A 54 19.52 3.38 6.40
CA LEU A 54 19.22 4.72 5.90
C LEU A 54 18.85 5.63 7.10
N THR A 55 19.57 6.75 7.23
CA THR A 55 19.37 7.70 8.34
C THR A 55 18.80 9.04 7.91
N GLU A 56 19.02 9.43 6.64
CA GLU A 56 18.46 10.67 6.13
C GLU A 56 18.14 10.58 4.63
N ILE A 57 17.02 11.19 4.25
CA ILE A 57 16.64 11.50 2.88
C ILE A 57 16.49 13.02 2.82
N ASP A 58 17.38 13.68 2.06
CA ASP A 58 17.34 15.12 1.85
C ASP A 58 16.96 15.43 0.41
N GLU A 59 15.74 15.92 0.23
CA GLU A 59 15.15 16.28 -1.05
C GLU A 59 14.77 17.77 -1.08
N PRO A 60 14.66 18.43 -2.23
CA PRO A 60 14.40 19.86 -2.32
C PRO A 60 13.11 20.34 -1.63
N PHE A 61 12.13 19.46 -1.44
CA PHE A 61 10.83 19.79 -0.84
C PHE A 61 10.49 18.97 0.40
N MET A 62 11.34 18.04 0.76
CA MET A 62 11.14 17.14 1.89
C MET A 62 12.47 16.73 2.49
N ASN A 63 12.56 16.74 3.81
CA ASN A 63 13.63 16.10 4.55
C ASN A 63 13.03 15.07 5.51
N GLU A 64 13.60 13.87 5.52
CA GLU A 64 13.22 12.78 6.41
C GLU A 64 14.46 12.28 7.15
N LYS A 65 14.39 12.22 8.49
CA LYS A 65 15.43 11.62 9.34
C LYS A 65 14.89 10.39 10.02
N ILE A 66 15.65 9.30 9.94
CA ILE A 66 15.27 8.00 10.49
C ILE A 66 16.23 7.66 11.63
N TYR A 67 15.69 7.54 12.81
CA TYR A 67 16.45 7.30 14.05
C TYR A 67 16.31 5.84 14.50
N TYR A 68 17.41 5.25 14.88
CA TYR A 68 17.47 3.86 15.39
C TYR A 68 18.01 3.81 16.81
N ASN A 69 19.27 4.09 17.00
CA ASN A 69 19.98 3.99 18.27
C ASN A 69 20.97 5.14 18.54
N GLU A 70 21.19 6.02 17.58
CA GLU A 70 22.12 7.15 17.64
C GLU A 70 21.37 8.46 17.32
N ASP A 71 21.84 9.56 17.88
CA ASP A 71 21.33 10.94 17.68
C ASP A 71 19.83 11.10 17.93
N LEU A 72 19.30 10.33 18.89
CA LEU A 72 17.88 10.23 19.18
C LEU A 72 17.29 11.55 19.71
N PRO A 73 16.07 11.92 19.30
CA PRO A 73 15.31 12.97 19.95
C PRO A 73 15.08 12.68 21.43
N GLU A 74 14.87 13.74 22.23
CA GLU A 74 14.62 13.60 23.67
C GLU A 74 13.44 12.68 23.97
N GLY A 75 13.64 11.73 24.88
CA GLY A 75 12.62 10.77 25.31
C GLY A 75 12.34 9.64 24.32
N VAL A 76 13.23 9.41 23.34
CA VAL A 76 13.20 8.24 22.44
C VAL A 76 14.20 7.19 22.92
N GLU A 77 13.77 5.95 23.11
CA GLU A 77 14.62 4.85 23.50
C GLU A 77 15.36 4.25 22.30
N PRO A 78 16.66 3.89 22.43
CA PRO A 78 17.45 3.34 21.33
C PRO A 78 17.05 1.90 20.97
N LEU A 79 16.97 1.62 19.68
CA LEU A 79 16.69 0.29 19.13
C LEU A 79 17.88 -0.21 18.31
N TYR A 80 18.51 -1.31 18.76
CA TYR A 80 19.76 -1.85 18.18
C TYR A 80 19.56 -2.97 17.18
N ASN A 81 18.31 -3.40 16.99
CA ASN A 81 17.93 -4.54 16.13
C ASN A 81 17.56 -4.14 14.70
N GLY A 82 17.63 -2.86 14.36
CA GLY A 82 17.25 -2.33 13.06
C GLY A 82 15.81 -1.83 12.97
N ASN A 83 15.04 -1.95 14.06
CA ASN A 83 13.74 -1.30 14.14
C ASN A 83 13.94 0.23 14.23
N ILE A 84 13.08 0.97 13.58
CA ILE A 84 13.09 2.43 13.61
C ILE A 84 12.48 2.91 14.92
N ALA A 85 13.19 3.75 15.66
CA ALA A 85 12.74 4.31 16.94
C ALA A 85 11.88 5.57 16.73
N ASP A 86 12.31 6.44 15.81
CA ASP A 86 11.60 7.68 15.48
C ASP A 86 11.85 8.05 14.02
N VAL A 87 10.88 8.68 13.39
CA VAL A 87 11.02 9.28 12.07
C VAL A 87 10.66 10.76 12.17
N TYR A 88 11.58 11.63 11.83
CA TYR A 88 11.31 13.05 11.62
C TYR A 88 11.02 13.32 10.17
N TYR A 89 9.92 13.98 9.91
CA TYR A 89 9.52 14.42 8.59
C TYR A 89 9.38 15.94 8.55
N SER A 90 9.88 16.57 7.51
CA SER A 90 9.76 18.01 7.27
C SER A 90 9.51 18.29 5.79
N ALA A 91 8.36 18.93 5.50
CA ALA A 91 8.01 19.45 4.18
C ALA A 91 7.32 20.80 4.37
N HIS A 92 6.04 20.94 4.01
CA HIS A 92 5.23 22.11 4.37
C HIS A 92 5.01 22.17 5.90
N ASP A 93 4.73 21.03 6.49
CA ASP A 93 4.66 20.81 7.94
C ASP A 93 5.79 19.89 8.40
N SER A 94 5.99 19.81 9.70
CA SER A 94 7.00 18.92 10.28
C SER A 94 6.49 18.20 11.51
N ALA A 95 6.85 16.94 11.64
CA ALA A 95 6.45 16.08 12.74
C ALA A 95 7.46 14.97 13.01
N HIS A 96 7.42 14.43 14.23
CA HIS A 96 8.05 13.17 14.60
C HIS A 96 7.00 12.06 14.70
N PHE A 97 7.38 10.85 14.35
CA PHE A 97 6.59 9.64 14.53
C PHE A 97 7.41 8.63 15.34
N ARG A 98 7.11 8.50 16.62
CA ARG A 98 7.75 7.52 17.50
C ARG A 98 7.08 6.17 17.36
N LEU A 99 7.88 5.15 17.15
CA LEU A 99 7.42 3.80 16.88
C LEU A 99 7.66 2.90 18.09
N SER A 100 6.71 2.02 18.37
CA SER A 100 6.80 1.03 19.46
C SER A 100 6.60 -0.37 18.92
N TYR A 101 7.27 -1.34 19.52
CA TYR A 101 7.26 -2.72 19.04
C TYR A 101 7.00 -3.70 20.19
N ASP A 102 6.50 -4.87 19.86
CA ASP A 102 6.39 -5.97 20.81
C ASP A 102 7.69 -6.81 20.87
N GLY A 103 7.69 -7.83 21.73
CA GLY A 103 8.84 -8.73 21.89
C GLY A 103 9.18 -9.59 20.65
N LEU A 104 8.34 -9.59 19.64
CA LEU A 104 8.56 -10.24 18.34
C LEU A 104 8.95 -9.24 17.24
N ASN A 105 9.28 -7.99 17.61
CA ASN A 105 9.62 -6.88 16.70
C ASN A 105 8.50 -6.47 15.75
N ARG A 106 7.23 -6.69 16.13
CA ARG A 106 6.09 -6.22 15.35
C ARG A 106 5.69 -4.83 15.84
N LEU A 107 5.37 -3.92 14.90
CA LEU A 107 4.95 -2.56 15.21
C LEU A 107 3.63 -2.57 15.99
N THR A 108 3.62 -2.04 17.22
CA THR A 108 2.43 -1.97 18.07
C THR A 108 1.82 -0.58 18.12
N ALA A 109 2.62 0.46 17.91
CA ALA A 109 2.11 1.82 17.87
C ALA A 109 3.01 2.76 17.07
N SER A 110 2.39 3.79 16.50
CA SER A 110 3.03 4.99 15.98
C SER A 110 2.38 6.21 16.63
N GLN A 111 3.17 7.06 17.26
CA GLN A 111 2.69 8.27 17.94
C GLN A 111 3.33 9.50 17.34
N GLN A 112 2.49 10.42 16.86
CA GLN A 112 2.97 11.70 16.32
C GLN A 112 3.32 12.68 17.46
N TYR A 113 4.40 13.44 17.24
CA TYR A 113 4.81 14.59 18.04
C TYR A 113 5.04 15.78 17.10
N THR A 114 4.87 16.99 17.63
CA THR A 114 5.27 18.21 16.89
C THR A 114 6.79 18.26 16.74
N ARG A 115 7.28 19.18 15.92
CA ARG A 115 8.72 19.44 15.78
C ARG A 115 9.42 19.69 17.14
N ASP A 116 8.74 20.35 18.06
CA ASP A 116 9.28 20.70 19.38
C ASP A 116 9.08 19.57 20.42
N GLY A 117 8.70 18.37 19.98
CA GLY A 117 8.57 17.20 20.83
C GLY A 117 7.28 17.14 21.66
N VAL A 118 6.28 17.95 21.36
CA VAL A 118 4.98 17.89 22.06
C VAL A 118 4.12 16.79 21.45
N LYS A 119 3.66 15.87 22.31
CA LYS A 119 2.78 14.77 21.89
C LYS A 119 1.47 15.31 21.33
N THR A 120 1.08 14.80 20.16
CA THR A 120 -0.20 15.14 19.52
C THR A 120 -1.25 14.05 19.77
N ALA A 121 -2.49 14.30 19.37
CA ALA A 121 -3.56 13.29 19.41
C ALA A 121 -3.47 12.27 18.26
N ALA A 122 -2.64 12.53 17.23
CA ALA A 122 -2.50 11.61 16.10
C ALA A 122 -1.64 10.41 16.47
N ALA A 123 -2.23 9.23 16.41
CA ALA A 123 -1.58 7.96 16.73
C ALA A 123 -2.23 6.80 15.97
N GLU A 124 -1.46 5.74 15.77
CA GLU A 124 -1.95 4.44 15.34
C GLU A 124 -1.53 3.37 16.33
N ALA A 125 -2.39 2.37 16.55
CA ALA A 125 -2.09 1.22 17.39
C ALA A 125 -2.54 -0.07 16.72
N PHE A 126 -1.74 -1.12 16.88
CA PHE A 126 -1.94 -2.42 16.24
C PHE A 126 -1.92 -3.53 17.28
N THR A 127 -2.79 -4.51 17.12
CA THR A 127 -2.74 -5.76 17.89
C THR A 127 -2.62 -6.94 16.95
N TYR A 128 -2.07 -8.04 17.46
CA TYR A 128 -1.75 -9.22 16.66
C TYR A 128 -2.22 -10.50 17.36
N ASP A 129 -2.55 -11.49 16.56
CA ASP A 129 -2.70 -12.86 17.05
C ASP A 129 -1.33 -13.56 17.23
N LYS A 130 -1.37 -14.83 17.67
CA LYS A 130 -0.17 -15.65 17.85
C LYS A 130 0.55 -15.98 16.55
N MET A 131 -0.14 -15.90 15.39
CA MET A 131 0.41 -16.19 14.06
C MET A 131 0.99 -14.95 13.39
N GLY A 132 0.80 -13.75 13.99
CA GLY A 132 1.28 -12.47 13.46
C GLY A 132 0.26 -11.73 12.62
N ASN A 133 -0.97 -12.21 12.51
CA ASN A 133 -2.04 -11.49 11.81
C ASN A 133 -2.47 -10.28 12.63
N ILE A 134 -2.70 -9.14 11.97
CA ILE A 134 -3.20 -7.92 12.62
C ILE A 134 -4.67 -8.13 12.99
N THR A 135 -5.01 -8.11 14.28
CA THR A 135 -6.37 -8.31 14.76
C THR A 135 -7.13 -7.00 15.02
N SER A 136 -6.40 -5.90 15.25
CA SER A 136 -7.02 -4.59 15.40
C SER A 136 -6.09 -3.49 14.91
N ILE A 137 -6.68 -2.46 14.29
CA ILE A 137 -6.03 -1.18 13.95
C ILE A 137 -6.88 -0.09 14.59
N VAL A 138 -6.26 0.78 15.39
CA VAL A 138 -6.91 1.94 15.99
C VAL A 138 -6.15 3.17 15.55
N ARG A 139 -6.86 4.17 15.03
CA ARG A 139 -6.30 5.46 14.61
C ARG A 139 -6.97 6.59 15.37
N SER A 140 -6.17 7.58 15.73
CA SER A 140 -6.64 8.84 16.30
C SER A 140 -6.03 10.02 15.56
N THR A 141 -6.69 11.20 15.60
CA THR A 141 -6.21 12.44 14.98
C THR A 141 -6.58 13.67 15.80
N GLN A 142 -6.01 14.80 15.42
CA GLN A 142 -6.24 16.09 16.09
C GLN A 142 -7.51 16.81 15.70
N ASN A 143 -8.26 16.41 14.66
CA ASN A 143 -9.29 17.26 14.09
C ASN A 143 -10.69 16.63 14.06
N PRO A 144 -11.73 17.33 14.45
CA PRO A 144 -11.90 18.45 15.38
C PRO A 144 -12.34 18.04 16.79
N GLN A 145 -12.37 16.76 17.10
CA GLN A 145 -12.69 16.18 18.40
C GLN A 145 -11.59 15.20 18.82
N PRO A 146 -11.09 15.24 20.06
CA PRO A 146 -9.82 14.61 20.44
C PRO A 146 -9.85 13.09 20.53
N ASP A 147 -10.93 12.39 20.26
CA ASP A 147 -11.07 11.06 20.84
C ASP A 147 -10.94 9.87 19.92
N TYR A 148 -11.01 9.95 18.61
CA TYR A 148 -10.60 8.85 17.75
C TYR A 148 -11.17 8.96 16.34
N ILE A 149 -10.58 8.28 15.38
CA ILE A 149 -11.01 8.32 14.02
C ILE A 149 -11.63 7.02 13.57
N ASN A 150 -10.93 5.95 13.82
CA ASN A 150 -11.21 4.68 13.18
C ASN A 150 -10.71 3.54 14.06
N ARG A 151 -11.54 2.53 14.20
CA ARG A 151 -11.18 1.23 14.75
C ARG A 151 -11.61 0.16 13.76
N VAL A 152 -10.65 -0.63 13.32
CA VAL A 152 -10.88 -1.81 12.49
C VAL A 152 -10.54 -3.05 13.31
N GLN A 153 -11.42 -4.04 13.30
CA GLN A 153 -11.18 -5.39 13.81
C GLN A 153 -11.16 -6.35 12.63
N LEU A 154 -10.17 -7.23 12.59
CA LEU A 154 -9.98 -8.20 11.52
C LEU A 154 -10.09 -9.61 12.09
N PHE A 155 -10.85 -10.45 11.43
CA PHE A 155 -11.13 -11.83 11.81
C PHE A 155 -10.55 -12.78 10.76
N TYR A 156 -9.99 -13.88 11.22
CA TYR A 156 -9.21 -14.80 10.40
C TYR A 156 -9.70 -16.24 10.54
N ASP A 157 -9.56 -16.99 9.44
CA ASP A 157 -9.50 -18.45 9.44
C ASP A 157 -8.07 -18.84 9.05
N GLY A 158 -7.30 -19.32 10.02
CA GLY A 158 -5.84 -19.44 9.88
C GLY A 158 -5.18 -18.08 9.64
N ASN A 159 -4.55 -17.91 8.48
CA ASN A 159 -3.94 -16.64 8.04
C ASN A 159 -4.77 -15.92 6.97
N ARG A 160 -6.00 -16.36 6.74
CA ARG A 160 -6.90 -15.73 5.76
C ARG A 160 -7.91 -14.87 6.46
N ILE A 161 -8.00 -13.61 6.05
CA ILE A 161 -9.02 -12.68 6.54
C ILE A 161 -10.40 -13.16 6.06
N ILE A 162 -11.35 -13.30 6.98
CA ILE A 162 -12.73 -13.72 6.62
C ILE A 162 -13.72 -12.58 6.78
N ARG A 163 -13.41 -11.60 7.64
CA ARG A 163 -14.27 -10.46 7.92
C ARG A 163 -13.48 -9.30 8.48
N GLY A 164 -13.90 -8.07 8.15
CA GLY A 164 -13.44 -6.83 8.76
C GLY A 164 -14.59 -6.07 9.37
N GLU A 165 -14.46 -5.62 10.63
CA GLU A 165 -15.41 -4.73 11.27
C GLU A 165 -14.77 -3.39 11.49
N GLY A 166 -15.34 -2.33 10.91
CA GLY A 166 -14.95 -0.96 11.09
C GLY A 166 -16.02 -0.17 11.83
N SER A 167 -15.60 0.69 12.75
CA SER A 167 -16.47 1.69 13.35
C SER A 167 -16.24 3.00 12.61
N PRO A 168 -17.15 3.44 11.73
CA PRO A 168 -16.99 4.70 11.02
C PRO A 168 -17.12 5.85 12.00
N TYR A 169 -16.23 6.83 11.87
CA TYR A 169 -16.40 8.11 12.54
C TYR A 169 -17.55 8.89 11.87
N SER A 170 -18.41 9.50 12.69
CA SER A 170 -19.55 10.31 12.23
C SER A 170 -19.15 11.69 11.64
N GLY A 171 -17.87 11.97 11.46
CA GLY A 171 -17.32 13.27 11.09
C GLY A 171 -17.00 13.52 9.62
N GLY A 172 -17.35 12.62 8.71
CA GLY A 172 -17.28 12.90 7.26
C GLY A 172 -15.93 12.72 6.58
N TYR A 173 -14.89 12.23 7.25
CA TYR A 173 -13.65 11.78 6.62
C TYR A 173 -13.73 10.30 6.28
N ASN A 174 -13.75 9.99 4.99
CA ASN A 174 -13.85 8.62 4.45
C ASN A 174 -12.51 7.86 4.45
N ASP A 175 -11.63 8.08 5.40
CA ASP A 175 -10.35 7.42 5.42
C ASP A 175 -10.46 6.01 6.00
N MET A 176 -10.24 5.02 5.15
CA MET A 176 -10.23 3.59 5.43
C MET A 176 -11.45 3.11 6.23
N VAL A 177 -12.59 3.29 5.67
CA VAL A 177 -13.78 2.59 6.11
C VAL A 177 -13.63 1.15 5.60
N TYR A 178 -13.51 0.20 6.53
CA TYR A 178 -14.03 -1.13 6.26
C TYR A 178 -15.53 -1.03 6.58
N PRO A 179 -16.38 -0.72 5.62
CA PRO A 179 -17.78 -0.72 5.88
C PRO A 179 -18.16 -2.18 6.06
N ASN A 180 -18.62 -2.53 7.25
CA ASN A 180 -19.39 -3.76 7.40
C ASN A 180 -20.70 -3.55 6.63
N LEU A 181 -20.61 -3.51 5.28
CA LEU A 181 -21.72 -3.21 4.39
C LEU A 181 -22.78 -4.30 4.40
N VAL A 182 -22.46 -5.48 4.91
CA VAL A 182 -23.31 -6.65 4.72
C VAL A 182 -23.66 -7.34 6.02
N GLY A 183 -22.99 -7.07 7.16
CA GLY A 183 -23.28 -7.70 8.47
C GLY A 183 -23.22 -9.22 8.41
N LYS A 184 -22.37 -9.79 7.57
CA LYS A 184 -22.20 -11.24 7.39
C LYS A 184 -21.02 -11.74 8.19
N ASP A 185 -21.10 -12.98 8.66
CA ASP A 185 -20.00 -13.63 9.35
C ASP A 185 -18.77 -13.91 8.45
N VAL A 186 -18.98 -13.96 7.11
CA VAL A 186 -17.93 -14.15 6.10
C VAL A 186 -18.14 -13.15 4.96
N GLU A 187 -17.18 -12.26 4.79
CA GLU A 187 -17.17 -11.20 3.77
C GLU A 187 -16.15 -11.46 2.67
N TYR A 188 -15.12 -12.27 2.98
CA TYR A 188 -14.01 -12.64 2.09
C TYR A 188 -14.03 -14.14 1.87
N GLU A 189 -14.06 -14.55 0.61
CA GLU A 189 -14.01 -15.96 0.23
C GLU A 189 -12.78 -16.22 -0.65
N TYR A 190 -12.21 -17.41 -0.52
CA TYR A 190 -10.97 -17.80 -1.20
C TYR A 190 -11.14 -19.10 -1.95
N ASP A 191 -10.42 -19.26 -3.06
CA ASP A 191 -10.30 -20.54 -3.75
C ASP A 191 -9.34 -21.49 -3.00
N PRO A 192 -9.24 -22.77 -3.42
CA PRO A 192 -8.31 -23.74 -2.81
C PRO A 192 -6.83 -23.33 -2.88
N ASN A 193 -6.44 -22.48 -3.85
CA ASN A 193 -5.09 -21.96 -3.98
C ASN A 193 -4.82 -20.76 -3.03
N GLY A 194 -5.85 -20.26 -2.35
CA GLY A 194 -5.76 -19.10 -1.46
C GLY A 194 -5.97 -17.75 -2.16
N ASN A 195 -6.42 -17.74 -3.40
CA ASN A 195 -6.75 -16.50 -4.10
C ASN A 195 -8.11 -15.97 -3.63
N LEU A 196 -8.20 -14.66 -3.43
CA LEU A 196 -9.43 -13.98 -2.98
C LEU A 196 -10.45 -13.97 -4.12
N ILE A 197 -11.53 -14.75 -4.01
CA ILE A 197 -12.58 -14.84 -5.04
C ILE A 197 -13.76 -13.92 -4.76
N LYS A 198 -13.94 -13.46 -3.52
CA LYS A 198 -15.01 -12.52 -3.14
C LYS A 198 -14.56 -11.56 -2.06
N ASN A 199 -14.99 -10.31 -2.18
CA ASN A 199 -14.78 -9.26 -1.19
C ASN A 199 -16.01 -8.35 -1.16
N SER A 200 -16.86 -8.59 -0.17
CA SER A 200 -18.14 -7.87 -0.04
C SER A 200 -17.95 -6.39 0.27
N ASP A 201 -16.90 -6.02 1.02
CA ASP A 201 -16.61 -4.63 1.37
C ASP A 201 -16.24 -3.79 0.14
N ASN A 202 -15.50 -4.37 -0.79
CA ASN A 202 -15.15 -3.75 -2.06
C ASN A 202 -16.16 -4.02 -3.18
N ARG A 203 -17.34 -4.56 -2.83
CA ARG A 203 -18.39 -4.94 -3.77
C ARG A 203 -17.96 -5.94 -4.83
N ILE A 204 -16.87 -6.67 -4.61
CA ILE A 204 -16.41 -7.73 -5.50
C ILE A 204 -17.29 -8.97 -5.23
N SER A 205 -18.14 -9.30 -6.18
CA SER A 205 -19.03 -10.47 -6.13
C SER A 205 -18.32 -11.75 -6.53
N LEU A 206 -17.39 -11.67 -7.49
CA LEU A 206 -16.56 -12.80 -7.91
C LEU A 206 -15.29 -12.33 -8.62
N THR A 207 -14.17 -12.98 -8.29
CA THR A 207 -12.92 -12.92 -9.06
C THR A 207 -12.57 -14.31 -9.56
N THR A 208 -12.23 -14.46 -10.84
CA THR A 208 -11.66 -15.69 -11.38
C THR A 208 -10.18 -15.51 -11.66
N TYR A 209 -9.44 -16.62 -11.63
CA TYR A 209 -8.01 -16.64 -11.84
C TYR A 209 -7.65 -17.58 -12.98
N ASN A 210 -6.60 -17.25 -13.73
CA ASN A 210 -6.05 -18.12 -14.76
C ASN A 210 -5.09 -19.17 -14.15
N LEU A 211 -4.52 -20.02 -15.01
CA LEU A 211 -3.60 -21.07 -14.58
C LEU A 211 -2.30 -20.56 -13.91
N LEU A 212 -1.98 -19.27 -14.08
CA LEU A 212 -0.83 -18.62 -13.46
C LEU A 212 -1.23 -17.91 -12.13
N ASN A 213 -2.43 -18.17 -11.59
CA ASN A 213 -3.00 -17.46 -10.44
C ASN A 213 -3.08 -15.93 -10.63
N LEU A 214 -3.22 -15.46 -11.85
CA LEU A 214 -3.44 -14.05 -12.15
C LEU A 214 -4.95 -13.78 -12.30
N PRO A 215 -5.50 -12.67 -11.77
CA PRO A 215 -6.91 -12.33 -11.91
C PRO A 215 -7.31 -12.25 -13.38
N GLN A 216 -8.25 -13.07 -13.82
CA GLN A 216 -8.75 -13.10 -15.19
C GLN A 216 -10.00 -12.26 -15.36
N THR A 217 -10.94 -12.38 -14.41
CA THR A 217 -12.13 -11.53 -14.38
C THR A 217 -12.41 -11.02 -12.99
N VAL A 218 -12.98 -9.82 -12.90
CA VAL A 218 -13.49 -9.25 -11.63
C VAL A 218 -14.89 -8.72 -11.90
N ALA A 219 -15.88 -9.32 -11.23
CA ALA A 219 -17.27 -8.89 -11.28
C ALA A 219 -17.64 -8.14 -10.00
N LEU A 220 -18.30 -6.99 -10.15
CA LEU A 220 -18.79 -6.19 -9.03
C LEU A 220 -20.30 -6.38 -8.82
N SER A 221 -20.77 -6.06 -7.63
CA SER A 221 -22.20 -6.18 -7.28
C SER A 221 -23.10 -5.17 -8.02
N ASP A 222 -22.53 -4.10 -8.58
CA ASP A 222 -23.22 -3.12 -9.42
C ASP A 222 -23.36 -3.55 -10.90
N LYS A 223 -22.95 -4.79 -11.20
CA LYS A 223 -22.92 -5.39 -12.53
C LYS A 223 -21.79 -4.91 -13.44
N SER A 224 -20.79 -4.24 -12.91
CA SER A 224 -19.55 -3.96 -13.63
C SER A 224 -18.68 -5.22 -13.72
N LEU A 225 -18.00 -5.40 -14.85
CA LEU A 225 -17.08 -6.51 -15.10
C LEU A 225 -15.78 -5.99 -15.70
N SER A 226 -14.66 -6.46 -15.17
CA SER A 226 -13.33 -6.25 -15.77
C SER A 226 -12.76 -7.59 -16.19
N VAL A 227 -12.16 -7.63 -17.40
CA VAL A 227 -11.49 -8.83 -17.95
C VAL A 227 -10.05 -8.48 -18.27
N PHE A 228 -9.12 -9.31 -17.83
CA PHE A 228 -7.69 -9.11 -18.01
C PHE A 228 -7.10 -10.20 -18.91
N TYR A 229 -6.27 -9.80 -19.84
CA TYR A 229 -5.59 -10.68 -20.78
C TYR A 229 -4.09 -10.66 -20.50
N TYR A 230 -3.48 -11.84 -20.51
CA TYR A 230 -2.07 -12.00 -20.18
C TYR A 230 -1.35 -12.79 -21.26
N MET A 231 -0.06 -12.53 -21.43
CA MET A 231 0.84 -13.43 -22.14
C MET A 231 1.19 -14.64 -21.29
N ALA A 232 1.79 -15.64 -21.90
CA ALA A 232 2.24 -16.86 -21.18
C ALA A 232 3.29 -16.59 -20.11
N ASP A 233 4.00 -15.48 -20.18
CA ASP A 233 4.96 -15.01 -19.18
C ASP A 233 4.32 -14.25 -18.00
N GLY A 234 2.98 -14.12 -18.00
CA GLY A 234 2.22 -13.40 -16.96
C GLY A 234 2.11 -11.89 -17.16
N ARG A 235 2.68 -11.34 -18.23
CA ARG A 235 2.58 -9.91 -18.52
C ARG A 235 1.18 -9.56 -19.02
N LYS A 236 0.51 -8.61 -18.34
CA LYS A 236 -0.80 -8.09 -18.75
C LYS A 236 -0.67 -7.31 -20.07
N ILE A 237 -1.48 -7.67 -21.06
CA ILE A 237 -1.46 -7.05 -22.39
C ILE A 237 -2.73 -6.27 -22.72
N ARG A 238 -3.84 -6.58 -22.03
CA ARG A 238 -5.11 -5.89 -22.26
C ARG A 238 -5.95 -5.90 -20.98
N ASN A 239 -6.70 -4.85 -20.77
CA ASN A 239 -7.81 -4.76 -19.81
C ASN A 239 -9.05 -4.31 -20.59
N ALA A 240 -10.17 -4.98 -20.40
CA ALA A 240 -11.45 -4.59 -20.95
C ALA A 240 -12.47 -4.46 -19.81
N THR A 241 -13.23 -3.37 -19.78
CA THR A 241 -14.26 -3.11 -18.78
C THR A 241 -15.61 -2.90 -19.45
N GLY A 242 -16.67 -3.33 -18.78
CA GLY A 242 -18.04 -3.15 -19.28
C GLY A 242 -19.07 -3.50 -18.20
N ALA A 243 -20.35 -3.37 -18.53
CA ALA A 243 -21.44 -3.82 -17.70
C ALA A 243 -22.03 -5.13 -18.24
N TYR A 244 -22.38 -6.05 -17.35
CA TYR A 244 -23.10 -7.25 -17.74
C TYR A 244 -24.57 -7.16 -17.31
N SER A 245 -25.48 -7.58 -18.20
CA SER A 245 -26.89 -7.72 -17.87
C SER A 245 -27.20 -9.18 -17.58
N ILE A 246 -27.74 -9.49 -16.39
CA ILE A 246 -28.24 -10.80 -16.07
C ILE A 246 -29.71 -10.83 -16.48
N SER A 247 -30.05 -11.59 -17.48
CA SER A 247 -31.40 -12.13 -17.63
C SER A 247 -31.57 -13.22 -16.57
N THR A 248 -32.57 -13.12 -15.79
CA THR A 248 -32.94 -13.63 -14.48
C THR A 248 -32.64 -15.09 -14.09
N ALA A 249 -31.85 -15.86 -14.78
CA ALA A 249 -31.70 -17.29 -14.51
C ALA A 249 -30.27 -17.88 -14.57
N VAL A 250 -29.23 -17.08 -14.91
CA VAL A 250 -27.87 -17.62 -15.05
C VAL A 250 -27.01 -17.18 -13.86
N PRO A 251 -26.49 -18.11 -13.04
CA PRO A 251 -25.56 -17.75 -11.97
C PRO A 251 -24.33 -17.03 -12.53
N ILE A 252 -23.84 -16.01 -11.83
CA ILE A 252 -22.62 -15.25 -12.17
C ILE A 252 -21.45 -16.19 -12.51
N ASP A 253 -21.28 -17.28 -11.75
CA ASP A 253 -20.27 -18.32 -11.98
C ASP A 253 -20.34 -18.94 -13.38
N SER A 254 -21.54 -19.07 -13.95
CA SER A 254 -21.74 -19.65 -15.28
C SER A 254 -21.39 -18.64 -16.40
N ILE A 255 -21.63 -17.36 -16.15
CA ILE A 255 -21.27 -16.26 -17.06
C ILE A 255 -19.75 -16.18 -17.17
N ILE A 256 -19.05 -16.25 -16.04
CA ILE A 256 -17.60 -16.08 -15.96
C ILE A 256 -16.84 -17.31 -16.46
N LYS A 257 -17.39 -18.53 -16.24
CA LYS A 257 -16.77 -19.79 -16.72
C LYS A 257 -16.82 -19.95 -18.25
N ASN A 258 -17.72 -19.25 -18.93
CA ASN A 258 -17.92 -19.33 -20.39
C ASN A 258 -17.74 -17.95 -21.02
N THR A 259 -16.60 -17.32 -20.82
CA THR A 259 -16.35 -15.91 -21.22
C THR A 259 -16.51 -15.64 -22.72
N ASP A 260 -16.23 -16.57 -23.60
CA ASP A 260 -16.31 -16.34 -25.05
C ASP A 260 -17.74 -16.16 -25.61
N PRO A 261 -18.76 -16.93 -25.20
CA PRO A 261 -20.13 -16.75 -25.69
C PRO A 261 -20.85 -15.53 -25.10
N TYR A 262 -20.41 -15.01 -23.94
CA TYR A 262 -21.10 -13.94 -23.19
C TYR A 262 -20.54 -12.54 -23.44
N ILE A 263 -19.42 -12.41 -24.13
CA ILE A 263 -18.87 -11.12 -24.57
C ILE A 263 -19.89 -10.33 -25.42
N SER A 264 -20.77 -11.02 -26.13
CA SER A 264 -21.85 -10.41 -26.92
C SER A 264 -22.93 -9.71 -26.09
N TYR A 265 -22.98 -9.94 -24.77
CA TYR A 265 -23.97 -9.32 -23.88
C TYR A 265 -23.46 -8.07 -23.16
N MET A 266 -22.21 -7.67 -23.39
CA MET A 266 -21.66 -6.45 -22.82
C MET A 266 -22.03 -5.27 -23.70
N SER A 267 -22.68 -4.26 -23.11
CA SER A 267 -23.22 -3.14 -23.86
C SER A 267 -22.15 -2.15 -24.33
N GLU A 268 -20.99 -2.08 -23.66
CA GLU A 268 -19.85 -1.22 -24.04
C GLU A 268 -18.54 -1.80 -23.53
N TRP A 269 -17.51 -1.81 -24.38
CA TRP A 269 -16.14 -2.17 -24.02
C TRP A 269 -15.24 -0.96 -24.20
N ASN A 270 -14.53 -0.59 -23.15
CA ASN A 270 -13.45 0.38 -23.22
C ASN A 270 -12.12 -0.37 -23.12
N ASP A 271 -11.33 -0.35 -24.18
CA ASP A 271 -9.94 -0.79 -24.15
C ASP A 271 -9.08 0.31 -23.49
N VAL A 272 -8.25 -0.06 -22.52
CA VAL A 272 -7.34 0.84 -21.80
C VAL A 272 -5.90 0.52 -22.18
#